data_b905690a838c3f728a2ef2ea2ac8f274
#
_entry.id   b905690a838c3f728a2ef2ea2ac8f274
#
_cell.length_a   1.000
_cell.length_b   1.000
_cell.length_c   1.000
_cell.angle_alpha   90.00
_cell.angle_beta   90.00
_cell.angle_gamma   90.00
#
_symmetry.space_group_name_H-M   'P 1'
#
loop_
_entity.id
_entity.type
_entity.pdbx_description
1 polymer ?
#
loop_
_entity_poly.entity_id
_entity_poly.type
_entity_poly.pdbx_seq_one_letter_code
_entity_poly.pdbx_strand_id
1 'polypeptide(L)'
;MKKTLAALIVGAFAASAANAAVVYNNEGTKVELGGRLSIITEQSNSTVDDQEQQHGALRNQGSRFHIKATHNFGDGFYAQGYLETRLVSDYPESNSDHFGGITTKYAYVTLGNKAFGEVKLGRAKTIADGITSAEDKEYGVLNNSKYVRTNGNTVGYTFKGIDGLVLGANYLLAQNRVPGGPGAFARKQGEVYPQQISNGVQVGAKYDANNIIAGIAFGRTNYKTAGEDFAPYGSLDLGRKEQVVGVLSTLGYRFSDLGLLVSLDSGYAKTKHHMKPAAAAAAAAEPAYDEKRYFVSPGFQYELMEDTNVYGNFKYERTSVNQGKKTHEQAVLFGVDHKLHKQVLTYIEGAYARTRTNDKGKTEKTGKEKSVGVGLRVYF
;
A
#
# COMPACT_ATOMS: atom_id res chain seq x y z
N MET A 1 12.68 -18.38 -28.15
CA MET A 1 12.42 -18.59 -26.72
C MET A 1 12.99 -17.48 -25.81
N LYS A 2 14.06 -16.74 -26.16
CA LYS A 2 14.66 -15.70 -25.29
C LYS A 2 13.91 -14.35 -25.19
N LYS A 3 12.87 -14.09 -26.01
CA LYS A 3 12.08 -12.85 -25.98
C LYS A 3 10.85 -12.90 -25.08
N THR A 4 10.49 -14.08 -24.59
CA THR A 4 9.31 -14.30 -23.73
C THR A 4 9.60 -14.00 -22.25
N LEU A 5 10.86 -14.11 -21.82
CA LEU A 5 11.25 -13.96 -20.41
C LEU A 5 11.16 -12.51 -19.92
N ALA A 6 11.56 -11.54 -20.75
CA ALA A 6 11.45 -10.10 -20.40
C ALA A 6 9.99 -9.62 -20.27
N ALA A 7 9.05 -10.25 -21.02
CA ALA A 7 7.63 -9.95 -20.94
C ALA A 7 6.96 -10.52 -19.68
N LEU A 8 7.49 -11.60 -19.10
CA LEU A 8 6.92 -12.27 -17.93
C LEU A 8 7.20 -11.54 -16.61
N ILE A 9 8.36 -10.90 -16.48
CA ILE A 9 8.71 -10.17 -15.25
C ILE A 9 7.99 -8.81 -15.19
N VAL A 10 7.79 -8.14 -16.33
CA VAL A 10 6.91 -6.96 -16.44
C VAL A 10 5.44 -7.32 -16.14
N GLY A 11 5.05 -8.59 -16.36
CA GLY A 11 3.71 -9.10 -16.11
C GLY A 11 3.29 -9.16 -14.63
N ALA A 12 4.21 -9.21 -13.66
CA ALA A 12 3.83 -9.26 -12.25
C ALA A 12 3.17 -7.95 -11.77
N PHE A 13 3.58 -6.81 -12.31
CA PHE A 13 2.93 -5.52 -12.04
C PHE A 13 1.67 -5.26 -12.89
N ALA A 14 1.54 -5.94 -14.03
CA ALA A 14 0.38 -5.84 -14.93
C ALA A 14 -0.64 -6.97 -14.74
N ALA A 15 -0.36 -7.95 -13.88
CA ALA A 15 -1.15 -9.19 -13.80
C ALA A 15 -2.64 -8.98 -13.49
N SER A 16 -3.00 -7.88 -12.83
CA SER A 16 -4.43 -7.55 -12.62
C SER A 16 -5.12 -6.95 -13.85
N ALA A 17 -4.36 -6.40 -14.80
CA ALA A 17 -4.90 -5.82 -16.03
C ALA A 17 -4.82 -6.78 -17.23
N ALA A 18 -3.88 -7.76 -17.19
CA ALA A 18 -3.66 -8.70 -18.28
C ALA A 18 -4.77 -9.77 -18.42
N ASN A 19 -5.60 -9.94 -17.40
CA ASN A 19 -6.68 -10.94 -17.38
C ASN A 19 -8.09 -10.31 -17.48
N ALA A 20 -8.20 -8.99 -17.64
CA ALA A 20 -9.49 -8.34 -17.76
C ALA A 20 -10.17 -8.71 -19.09
N ALA A 21 -11.42 -9.14 -19.01
CA ALA A 21 -12.24 -9.44 -20.18
C ALA A 21 -12.70 -8.15 -20.85
N VAL A 22 -12.51 -8.03 -22.16
CA VAL A 22 -13.12 -6.95 -22.96
C VAL A 22 -14.56 -7.33 -23.21
N VAL A 23 -15.50 -6.60 -22.59
CA VAL A 23 -16.95 -6.85 -22.71
C VAL A 23 -17.61 -5.94 -23.75
N TYR A 24 -16.96 -4.86 -24.12
CA TYR A 24 -17.41 -3.95 -25.17
C TYR A 24 -16.19 -3.31 -25.85
N ASN A 25 -16.22 -3.25 -27.18
CA ASN A 25 -15.18 -2.57 -27.97
C ASN A 25 -15.79 -2.11 -29.31
N ASN A 26 -16.27 -0.89 -29.34
CA ASN A 26 -16.87 -0.30 -30.53
C ASN A 26 -16.73 1.23 -30.50
N GLU A 27 -16.60 1.85 -31.69
CA GLU A 27 -16.59 3.31 -31.90
C GLU A 27 -15.66 4.07 -30.95
N GLY A 28 -14.42 3.56 -30.78
CA GLY A 28 -13.43 4.17 -29.89
C GLY A 28 -13.66 3.91 -28.39
N THR A 29 -14.78 3.28 -28.01
CA THR A 29 -15.08 2.92 -26.62
C THR A 29 -14.72 1.48 -26.35
N LYS A 30 -13.96 1.24 -25.27
CA LYS A 30 -13.59 -0.07 -24.76
C LYS A 30 -13.97 -0.19 -23.29
N VAL A 31 -14.70 -1.26 -22.93
CA VAL A 31 -15.02 -1.59 -21.53
C VAL A 31 -14.39 -2.92 -21.17
N GLU A 32 -13.64 -2.90 -20.08
CA GLU A 32 -12.89 -4.03 -19.54
C GLU A 32 -13.43 -4.35 -18.13
N LEU A 33 -13.72 -5.61 -17.89
CA LEU A 33 -14.05 -6.15 -16.57
C LEU A 33 -12.92 -7.06 -16.13
N GLY A 34 -12.51 -6.94 -14.89
CA GLY A 34 -11.47 -7.81 -14.35
C GLY A 34 -11.52 -7.86 -12.84
N GLY A 35 -10.78 -8.80 -12.30
CA GLY A 35 -10.72 -8.97 -10.88
C GLY A 35 -9.92 -10.17 -10.45
N ARG A 36 -10.01 -10.47 -9.16
CA ARG A 36 -9.51 -11.71 -8.59
C ARG A 36 -10.29 -12.12 -7.37
N LEU A 37 -10.45 -13.41 -7.17
CA LEU A 37 -10.74 -14.01 -5.87
C LEU A 37 -9.44 -14.56 -5.30
N SER A 38 -9.17 -14.27 -4.05
CA SER A 38 -7.94 -14.64 -3.36
C SER A 38 -8.26 -15.07 -1.95
N ILE A 39 -7.96 -16.32 -1.65
CA ILE A 39 -8.25 -16.97 -0.36
C ILE A 39 -6.93 -17.49 0.19
N ILE A 40 -6.72 -17.38 1.49
CA ILE A 40 -5.56 -17.89 2.20
C ILE A 40 -6.01 -18.69 3.41
N THR A 41 -5.36 -19.82 3.65
CA THR A 41 -5.35 -20.51 4.94
C THR A 41 -4.06 -20.16 5.63
N GLU A 42 -4.14 -19.68 6.86
CA GLU A 42 -2.97 -19.19 7.58
C GLU A 42 -2.92 -19.67 9.02
N GLN A 43 -1.71 -19.67 9.54
CA GLN A 43 -1.41 -19.78 10.97
C GLN A 43 -0.52 -18.60 11.35
N SER A 44 -0.93 -17.84 12.34
CA SER A 44 -0.17 -16.73 12.89
C SER A 44 -0.01 -16.84 14.40
N ASN A 45 1.09 -16.30 14.89
CA ASN A 45 1.39 -16.19 16.31
C ASN A 45 2.03 -14.82 16.54
N SER A 46 1.51 -14.09 17.51
CA SER A 46 2.08 -12.83 17.97
C SER A 46 2.33 -12.88 19.47
N THR A 47 3.47 -12.36 19.90
CA THR A 47 3.83 -12.21 21.30
C THR A 47 4.13 -10.75 21.56
N VAL A 48 3.43 -10.13 22.50
CA VAL A 48 3.64 -8.75 22.94
C VAL A 48 3.72 -8.74 24.45
N ASP A 49 4.86 -8.28 24.98
CA ASP A 49 5.11 -8.20 26.44
C ASP A 49 4.79 -9.53 27.16
N ASP A 50 5.30 -10.65 26.60
CA ASP A 50 5.13 -12.04 27.06
C ASP A 50 3.68 -12.59 27.00
N GLN A 51 2.75 -11.86 26.40
CA GLN A 51 1.43 -12.37 26.08
C GLN A 51 1.40 -12.93 24.67
N GLU A 52 1.08 -14.20 24.54
CA GLU A 52 1.01 -14.92 23.27
C GLU A 52 -0.42 -14.99 22.77
N GLN A 53 -0.59 -14.68 21.48
CA GLN A 53 -1.86 -14.86 20.76
C GLN A 53 -1.59 -15.74 19.54
N GLN A 54 -2.38 -16.79 19.39
CA GLN A 54 -2.35 -17.67 18.23
C GLN A 54 -3.64 -17.51 17.43
N HIS A 55 -3.53 -17.51 16.13
CA HIS A 55 -4.65 -17.40 15.23
C HIS A 55 -4.46 -18.33 14.02
N GLY A 56 -5.46 -19.17 13.77
CA GLY A 56 -5.58 -19.95 12.55
C GLY A 56 -6.83 -19.52 11.82
N ALA A 57 -6.74 -19.23 10.53
CA ALA A 57 -7.86 -18.72 9.76
C ALA A 57 -7.87 -19.22 8.31
N LEU A 58 -9.08 -19.29 7.77
CA LEU A 58 -9.35 -19.22 6.34
C LEU A 58 -9.96 -17.85 6.08
N ARG A 59 -9.31 -17.01 5.27
CA ARG A 59 -9.80 -15.66 5.02
C ARG A 59 -9.61 -15.19 3.59
N ASN A 60 -10.36 -14.17 3.24
CA ASN A 60 -10.15 -13.42 2.01
C ASN A 60 -8.87 -12.58 2.06
N GLN A 61 -8.09 -12.65 0.98
CA GLN A 61 -6.85 -11.90 0.83
C GLN A 61 -6.94 -10.90 -0.33
N GLY A 62 -7.70 -9.84 -0.13
CA GLY A 62 -7.80 -8.72 -1.06
C GLY A 62 -8.42 -9.07 -2.39
N SER A 63 -9.48 -9.90 -2.38
CA SER A 63 -10.35 -10.12 -3.51
C SER A 63 -10.92 -8.79 -3.99
N ARG A 64 -11.00 -8.64 -5.30
CA ARG A 64 -11.39 -7.38 -5.93
C ARG A 64 -12.07 -7.60 -7.27
N PHE A 65 -12.87 -6.63 -7.62
CA PHE A 65 -13.48 -6.50 -8.93
C PHE A 65 -13.26 -5.09 -9.44
N HIS A 66 -12.99 -4.91 -10.74
CA HIS A 66 -12.86 -3.60 -11.33
C HIS A 66 -13.52 -3.51 -12.69
N ILE A 67 -13.99 -2.30 -12.99
CA ILE A 67 -14.49 -1.89 -14.29
C ILE A 67 -13.60 -0.76 -14.79
N LYS A 68 -13.18 -0.84 -16.05
CA LYS A 68 -12.44 0.21 -16.73
C LYS A 68 -13.09 0.50 -18.07
N ALA A 69 -13.60 1.71 -18.24
CA ALA A 69 -14.15 2.20 -19.50
C ALA A 69 -13.19 3.24 -20.07
N THR A 70 -12.80 3.07 -21.34
CA THR A 70 -11.91 4.00 -22.06
C THR A 70 -12.60 4.42 -23.35
N HIS A 71 -12.63 5.72 -23.63
CA HIS A 71 -13.10 6.27 -24.90
C HIS A 71 -11.98 7.08 -25.56
N ASN A 72 -11.63 6.73 -26.80
CA ASN A 72 -10.66 7.45 -27.62
C ASN A 72 -11.40 8.39 -28.57
N PHE A 73 -11.05 9.66 -28.57
CA PHE A 73 -11.74 10.68 -29.36
C PHE A 73 -10.84 11.39 -30.39
N GLY A 74 -9.76 10.72 -30.81
CA GLY A 74 -8.87 11.15 -31.86
C GLY A 74 -7.60 11.84 -31.37
N ASP A 75 -6.65 12.06 -32.25
CA ASP A 75 -5.37 12.76 -32.01
C ASP A 75 -4.58 12.28 -30.78
N GLY A 76 -4.75 11.00 -30.42
CA GLY A 76 -4.12 10.40 -29.26
C GLY A 76 -4.80 10.75 -27.91
N PHE A 77 -5.87 11.52 -27.91
CA PHE A 77 -6.64 11.84 -26.70
C PHE A 77 -7.60 10.72 -26.31
N TYR A 78 -7.74 10.51 -25.01
CA TYR A 78 -8.69 9.55 -24.43
C TYR A 78 -9.20 10.04 -23.09
N ALA A 79 -10.41 9.59 -22.76
CA ALA A 79 -10.96 9.67 -21.41
C ALA A 79 -11.14 8.25 -20.85
N GLN A 80 -10.96 8.08 -19.54
CA GLN A 80 -11.10 6.80 -18.87
C GLN A 80 -11.84 6.97 -17.54
N GLY A 81 -12.80 6.09 -17.28
CA GLY A 81 -13.37 5.86 -15.96
C GLY A 81 -12.87 4.55 -15.39
N TYR A 82 -12.56 4.52 -14.08
CA TYR A 82 -12.10 3.33 -13.37
C TYR A 82 -12.79 3.22 -12.01
N LEU A 83 -13.30 2.03 -11.72
CA LEU A 83 -13.89 1.68 -10.44
C LEU A 83 -13.30 0.33 -9.97
N GLU A 84 -12.75 0.28 -8.76
CA GLU A 84 -12.33 -0.96 -8.09
C GLU A 84 -13.03 -1.09 -6.75
N THR A 85 -13.67 -2.23 -6.54
CA THR A 85 -14.24 -2.63 -5.26
C THR A 85 -13.42 -3.78 -4.64
N ARG A 86 -13.46 -3.88 -3.33
CA ARG A 86 -12.82 -4.96 -2.56
C ARG A 86 -13.75 -5.48 -1.48
N LEU A 87 -13.61 -6.77 -1.17
CA LEU A 87 -14.18 -7.33 0.04
C LEU A 87 -13.40 -6.81 1.24
N VAL A 88 -14.09 -6.52 2.30
CA VAL A 88 -13.55 -6.01 3.56
C VAL A 88 -14.04 -6.85 4.73
N SER A 89 -13.46 -6.62 5.89
CA SER A 89 -13.87 -7.23 7.14
C SER A 89 -15.33 -6.97 7.45
N ASP A 90 -16.02 -7.96 7.99
CA ASP A 90 -17.30 -7.76 8.65
C ASP A 90 -17.10 -6.89 9.89
N TYR A 91 -18.06 -6.02 10.11
CA TYR A 91 -18.10 -5.20 11.30
C TYR A 91 -19.18 -5.77 12.26
N PRO A 92 -18.93 -5.81 13.55
CA PRO A 92 -17.83 -5.25 14.35
C PRO A 92 -16.78 -6.27 14.85
N GLU A 93 -16.63 -7.42 14.22
CA GLU A 93 -15.85 -8.52 14.77
C GLU A 93 -14.33 -8.31 14.64
N SER A 94 -13.62 -8.52 15.75
CA SER A 94 -12.16 -8.41 15.82
C SER A 94 -11.42 -9.51 15.06
N ASN A 95 -12.08 -10.60 14.72
CA ASN A 95 -11.54 -11.77 14.03
C ASN A 95 -12.18 -11.94 12.64
N SER A 96 -12.31 -10.86 11.90
CA SER A 96 -12.96 -10.89 10.62
C SER A 96 -12.17 -11.68 9.59
N ASP A 97 -12.85 -12.59 8.89
CA ASP A 97 -12.34 -13.37 7.78
C ASP A 97 -12.24 -12.56 6.47
N HIS A 98 -12.62 -11.30 6.50
CA HIS A 98 -12.62 -10.37 5.35
C HIS A 98 -13.54 -10.79 4.18
N PHE A 99 -14.57 -11.61 4.43
CA PHE A 99 -15.62 -11.94 3.46
C PHE A 99 -16.87 -11.05 3.59
N GLY A 100 -16.83 -10.01 4.42
CA GLY A 100 -17.94 -9.12 4.67
C GLY A 100 -18.30 -8.18 3.53
N GLY A 101 -18.59 -6.95 3.88
CA GLY A 101 -19.08 -5.95 2.95
C GLY A 101 -18.17 -5.63 1.78
N ILE A 102 -18.73 -5.05 0.72
CA ILE A 102 -17.98 -4.54 -0.43
C ILE A 102 -17.72 -3.06 -0.24
N THR A 103 -16.48 -2.63 -0.44
CA THR A 103 -16.10 -1.21 -0.38
C THR A 103 -15.38 -0.75 -1.64
N THR A 104 -15.56 0.52 -2.00
CA THR A 104 -14.81 1.14 -3.09
C THR A 104 -13.39 1.42 -2.65
N LYS A 105 -12.42 0.82 -3.33
CA LYS A 105 -10.99 1.08 -3.13
C LYS A 105 -10.50 2.25 -3.96
N TYR A 106 -10.82 2.24 -5.25
CA TYR A 106 -10.48 3.29 -6.20
C TYR A 106 -11.70 3.68 -7.03
N ALA A 107 -11.86 4.97 -7.29
CA ALA A 107 -12.85 5.52 -8.20
C ALA A 107 -12.30 6.83 -8.76
N TYR A 108 -11.99 6.87 -10.05
CA TYR A 108 -11.39 8.03 -10.67
C TYR A 108 -11.70 8.13 -12.15
N VAL A 109 -11.55 9.35 -12.67
CA VAL A 109 -11.54 9.62 -14.10
C VAL A 109 -10.17 10.08 -14.53
N THR A 110 -9.83 9.81 -15.79
CA THR A 110 -8.56 10.22 -16.41
C THR A 110 -8.87 10.91 -17.73
N LEU A 111 -8.19 12.01 -18.01
CA LEU A 111 -8.09 12.60 -19.32
C LEU A 111 -6.61 12.54 -19.73
N GLY A 112 -6.33 11.92 -20.86
CA GLY A 112 -4.97 11.67 -21.28
C GLY A 112 -4.73 11.88 -22.76
N ASN A 113 -3.46 12.07 -23.09
CA ASN A 113 -2.93 12.03 -24.43
C ASN A 113 -1.61 11.26 -24.40
N LYS A 114 -1.38 10.42 -25.40
CA LYS A 114 -0.17 9.57 -25.44
C LYS A 114 1.14 10.37 -25.48
N ALA A 115 1.13 11.57 -26.07
CA ALA A 115 2.32 12.41 -26.16
C ALA A 115 2.52 13.32 -24.93
N PHE A 116 1.43 13.80 -24.33
CA PHE A 116 1.48 14.81 -23.29
C PHE A 116 1.26 14.27 -21.88
N GLY A 117 0.89 12.97 -21.74
CA GLY A 117 0.59 12.37 -20.46
C GLY A 117 -0.89 12.45 -20.08
N GLU A 118 -1.17 12.16 -18.83
CA GLU A 118 -2.55 12.01 -18.33
C GLU A 118 -2.78 12.80 -17.02
N VAL A 119 -3.95 13.40 -16.89
CA VAL A 119 -4.47 13.97 -15.65
C VAL A 119 -5.51 13.02 -15.09
N LYS A 120 -5.39 12.69 -13.81
CA LYS A 120 -6.26 11.77 -13.07
C LYS A 120 -6.92 12.50 -11.91
N LEU A 121 -8.23 12.33 -11.76
CA LEU A 121 -9.06 12.98 -10.74
C LEU A 121 -9.89 11.93 -10.00
N GLY A 122 -9.79 11.87 -8.69
CA GLY A 122 -10.58 10.99 -7.85
C GLY A 122 -9.76 10.24 -6.82
N ARG A 123 -10.34 9.17 -6.27
CA ARG A 123 -9.64 8.28 -5.33
C ARG A 123 -8.79 7.29 -6.10
N ALA A 124 -7.49 7.54 -6.13
CA ALA A 124 -6.55 6.82 -6.98
C ALA A 124 -5.23 6.53 -6.27
N LYS A 125 -4.42 5.71 -6.91
CA LYS A 125 -2.99 5.52 -6.59
C LYS A 125 -2.23 6.79 -6.93
N THR A 126 -1.21 7.10 -6.12
CA THR A 126 -0.27 8.21 -6.36
C THR A 126 0.98 7.71 -7.07
N ILE A 127 1.89 8.62 -7.42
CA ILE A 127 3.20 8.25 -7.99
C ILE A 127 4.04 7.41 -7.01
N ALA A 128 3.80 7.52 -5.71
CA ALA A 128 4.50 6.73 -4.69
C ALA A 128 4.03 5.26 -4.62
N ASP A 129 2.86 4.92 -5.19
CA ASP A 129 2.45 3.51 -5.30
C ASP A 129 3.37 2.77 -6.27
N GLY A 130 3.90 1.62 -5.83
CA GLY A 130 4.85 0.84 -6.63
C GLY A 130 6.28 1.43 -6.66
N ILE A 131 6.67 2.29 -5.71
CA ILE A 131 8.08 2.55 -5.41
C ILE A 131 8.56 1.44 -4.46
N THR A 132 8.65 0.25 -5.00
CA THR A 132 9.15 -0.97 -4.35
C THR A 132 9.44 -2.02 -5.42
N SER A 133 10.45 -2.83 -5.22
CA SER A 133 10.76 -4.00 -6.04
C SER A 133 10.61 -5.30 -5.24
N ALA A 134 10.41 -5.21 -3.92
CA ALA A 134 10.19 -6.37 -3.08
C ALA A 134 8.85 -7.03 -3.44
N GLU A 135 8.91 -8.33 -3.69
CA GLU A 135 7.72 -9.15 -3.95
C GLU A 135 7.10 -9.60 -2.63
N ASP A 136 5.79 -9.54 -2.57
CA ASP A 136 4.97 -10.14 -1.51
C ASP A 136 3.63 -10.60 -2.08
N LYS A 137 3.02 -11.58 -1.45
CA LYS A 137 1.65 -12.02 -1.78
C LYS A 137 0.68 -11.66 -0.67
N GLU A 138 1.10 -11.82 0.59
CA GLU A 138 0.23 -11.61 1.74
C GLU A 138 0.89 -10.80 2.86
N TYR A 139 2.04 -11.26 3.34
CA TYR A 139 2.64 -10.75 4.58
C TYR A 139 3.65 -9.62 4.35
N GLY A 140 3.36 -8.75 3.39
CA GLY A 140 4.26 -7.66 3.02
C GLY A 140 4.84 -6.92 4.21
N VAL A 141 6.17 -7.00 4.38
CA VAL A 141 6.87 -6.37 5.50
C VAL A 141 7.07 -4.87 5.33
N LEU A 142 6.84 -4.36 4.11
CA LEU A 142 6.98 -2.93 3.80
C LEU A 142 5.67 -2.19 3.99
N ASN A 143 5.71 -1.04 4.63
CA ASN A 143 4.57 -0.14 4.76
C ASN A 143 4.90 1.25 4.21
N ASN A 144 4.99 1.35 2.89
CA ASN A 144 5.40 2.56 2.17
C ASN A 144 4.52 3.79 2.47
N SER A 145 3.22 3.57 2.75
CA SER A 145 2.30 4.66 3.10
C SER A 145 2.66 5.42 4.39
N LYS A 146 3.49 4.84 5.25
CA LYS A 146 4.03 5.53 6.44
C LYS A 146 5.07 6.60 6.09
N TYR A 147 5.66 6.52 4.89
CA TYR A 147 6.70 7.42 4.40
C TYR A 147 6.14 8.42 3.40
N VAL A 148 5.55 7.93 2.32
CA VAL A 148 4.85 8.73 1.32
C VAL A 148 3.52 8.04 1.01
N ARG A 149 2.41 8.78 1.03
CA ARG A 149 1.07 8.21 0.78
C ARG A 149 1.01 7.59 -0.61
N THR A 150 0.60 6.33 -0.67
CA THR A 150 0.51 5.56 -1.93
C THR A 150 -0.85 5.69 -2.62
N ASN A 151 -1.85 6.23 -1.94
CA ASN A 151 -3.19 6.45 -2.51
C ASN A 151 -3.96 7.54 -1.74
N GLY A 152 -4.99 8.09 -2.36
CA GLY A 152 -5.88 9.07 -1.74
C GLY A 152 -6.81 9.73 -2.74
N ASN A 153 -7.62 10.69 -2.28
CA ASN A 153 -8.33 11.60 -3.18
C ASN A 153 -7.31 12.55 -3.78
N THR A 154 -7.12 12.50 -5.09
CA THR A 154 -5.99 13.18 -5.73
C THR A 154 -6.37 13.82 -7.06
N VAL A 155 -5.71 14.94 -7.34
CA VAL A 155 -5.44 15.43 -8.68
C VAL A 155 -4.02 15.02 -9.00
N GLY A 156 -3.84 14.15 -9.99
CA GLY A 156 -2.54 13.61 -10.35
C GLY A 156 -2.23 13.85 -11.82
N TYR A 157 -0.98 14.15 -12.13
CA TYR A 157 -0.45 14.17 -13.47
C TYR A 157 0.60 13.06 -13.62
N THR A 158 0.56 12.35 -14.74
CA THR A 158 1.53 11.30 -15.06
C THR A 158 1.97 11.44 -16.51
N PHE A 159 3.28 11.45 -16.73
CA PHE A 159 3.91 11.46 -18.05
C PHE A 159 4.61 10.12 -18.31
N LYS A 160 4.37 9.54 -19.48
CA LYS A 160 4.91 8.24 -19.93
C LYS A 160 5.48 8.30 -21.35
N GLY A 161 5.82 9.50 -21.83
CA GLY A 161 6.28 9.72 -23.21
C GLY A 161 7.72 9.24 -23.48
N ILE A 162 8.43 8.74 -22.46
CA ILE A 162 9.78 8.18 -22.59
C ILE A 162 9.69 6.70 -22.19
N ASP A 163 10.23 5.82 -23.03
CA ASP A 163 10.17 4.39 -22.79
C ASP A 163 10.85 4.00 -21.46
N GLY A 164 10.17 3.18 -20.70
CA GLY A 164 10.59 2.77 -19.36
C GLY A 164 10.49 3.86 -18.27
N LEU A 165 10.26 5.14 -18.60
CA LEU A 165 10.22 6.24 -17.63
C LEU A 165 8.79 6.72 -17.38
N VAL A 166 8.41 6.79 -16.11
CA VAL A 166 7.17 7.39 -15.64
C VAL A 166 7.50 8.53 -14.70
N LEU A 167 7.10 9.74 -15.03
CA LEU A 167 7.16 10.91 -14.14
C LEU A 167 5.76 11.21 -13.60
N GLY A 168 5.66 11.63 -12.36
CA GLY A 168 4.36 11.92 -11.78
C GLY A 168 4.39 12.97 -10.69
N ALA A 169 3.26 13.68 -10.57
CA ALA A 169 2.98 14.61 -9.49
C ALA A 169 1.54 14.43 -9.02
N ASN A 170 1.32 14.54 -7.72
CA ASN A 170 0.00 14.42 -7.12
C ASN A 170 -0.24 15.53 -6.10
N TYR A 171 -1.43 16.10 -6.15
CA TYR A 171 -1.99 16.89 -5.05
C TYR A 171 -3.04 16.03 -4.34
N LEU A 172 -2.83 15.76 -3.07
CA LEU A 172 -3.79 15.05 -2.22
C LEU A 172 -4.81 16.04 -1.67
N LEU A 173 -6.07 15.77 -1.91
CA LEU A 173 -7.21 16.52 -1.41
C LEU A 173 -7.62 16.02 -0.03
N ALA A 174 -8.33 16.88 0.70
CA ALA A 174 -8.91 16.51 1.99
C ALA A 174 -9.81 15.26 1.87
N GLN A 175 -9.67 14.38 2.83
CA GLN A 175 -10.56 13.21 2.95
C GLN A 175 -11.48 13.47 4.15
N ASN A 176 -12.69 13.93 3.87
CA ASN A 176 -13.74 13.98 4.89
C ASN A 176 -14.33 12.57 4.98
N ARG A 177 -13.94 11.82 6.01
CA ARG A 177 -14.77 10.70 6.43
C ARG A 177 -15.91 11.25 7.21
N VAL A 178 -17.06 11.43 6.57
CA VAL A 178 -18.31 11.65 7.29
C VAL A 178 -18.58 10.38 8.09
N PRO A 179 -18.67 10.42 9.42
CA PRO A 179 -19.16 9.29 10.19
C PRO A 179 -20.65 9.16 9.89
N GLY A 180 -21.03 8.22 9.12
CA GLY A 180 -22.41 8.01 8.69
C GLY A 180 -22.54 6.74 7.85
N GLY A 181 -21.43 6.05 7.59
CA GLY A 181 -21.46 4.72 6.98
C GLY A 181 -21.81 3.65 8.01
N PRO A 182 -22.27 2.47 7.55
CA PRO A 182 -22.42 1.30 8.39
C PRO A 182 -21.10 1.05 9.16
N GLY A 183 -21.13 1.05 10.48
CA GLY A 183 -19.94 0.92 11.31
C GLY A 183 -19.47 2.18 12.03
N ALA A 184 -20.00 3.36 11.72
CA ALA A 184 -19.68 4.58 12.47
C ALA A 184 -20.15 4.54 13.93
N PHE A 185 -21.20 3.77 14.23
CA PHE A 185 -21.85 3.74 15.54
C PHE A 185 -21.26 2.75 16.54
N ALA A 186 -20.32 1.90 16.14
CA ALA A 186 -19.88 0.80 16.98
C ALA A 186 -18.39 0.89 17.39
N ARG A 187 -17.75 2.06 17.33
CA ARG A 187 -16.43 2.24 17.91
C ARG A 187 -16.50 2.28 19.40
N LYS A 188 -15.68 1.44 20.06
CA LYS A 188 -15.56 1.41 21.51
C LYS A 188 -15.06 2.77 22.02
N GLN A 189 -15.59 3.17 23.17
CA GLN A 189 -15.10 4.34 23.91
C GLN A 189 -13.59 4.23 24.12
N GLY A 190 -12.83 5.22 23.63
CA GLY A 190 -11.37 5.26 23.71
C GLY A 190 -10.61 4.99 22.39
N GLU A 191 -11.28 4.62 21.30
CA GLU A 191 -10.61 4.51 19.99
C GLU A 191 -10.30 5.89 19.41
N VAL A 192 -9.03 6.12 19.12
CA VAL A 192 -8.56 7.31 18.42
C VAL A 192 -9.05 7.29 16.97
N TYR A 193 -9.77 8.32 16.53
CA TYR A 193 -10.16 8.46 15.13
C TYR A 193 -8.93 8.45 14.22
N PRO A 194 -8.96 7.68 13.10
CA PRO A 194 -7.84 7.71 12.16
C PRO A 194 -7.69 9.13 11.63
N GLN A 195 -6.46 9.61 11.64
CA GLN A 195 -6.11 10.91 11.13
C GLN A 195 -6.58 11.05 9.68
N GLN A 196 -7.24 12.18 9.39
CA GLN A 196 -7.71 12.51 8.06
C GLN A 196 -6.66 13.31 7.31
N ILE A 197 -6.46 13.03 6.04
CA ILE A 197 -5.64 13.88 5.18
C ILE A 197 -6.31 15.24 5.07
N SER A 198 -5.56 16.29 5.37
CA SER A 198 -5.97 17.68 5.11
C SER A 198 -5.60 18.09 3.69
N ASN A 199 -4.34 17.87 3.33
CA ASN A 199 -3.80 18.05 1.98
C ASN A 199 -2.42 17.39 1.88
N GLY A 200 -1.89 17.29 0.66
CA GLY A 200 -0.54 16.81 0.44
C GLY A 200 -0.07 17.07 -0.99
N VAL A 201 1.24 17.04 -1.16
CA VAL A 201 1.89 17.13 -2.48
C VAL A 201 2.92 16.04 -2.60
N GLN A 202 3.04 15.49 -3.80
CA GLN A 202 4.01 14.44 -4.11
C GLN A 202 4.54 14.61 -5.51
N VAL A 203 5.80 14.25 -5.69
CA VAL A 203 6.45 14.12 -6.98
C VAL A 203 7.30 12.86 -7.00
N GLY A 204 7.48 12.27 -8.16
CA GLY A 204 8.30 11.07 -8.27
C GLY A 204 8.57 10.65 -9.70
N ALA A 205 9.48 9.70 -9.81
CA ALA A 205 9.87 9.07 -11.05
C ALA A 205 10.02 7.56 -10.84
N LYS A 206 9.68 6.78 -11.87
CA LYS A 206 9.91 5.34 -11.95
C LYS A 206 10.55 5.04 -13.28
N TYR A 207 11.54 4.18 -13.28
CA TYR A 207 12.20 3.66 -14.45
C TYR A 207 12.21 2.14 -14.41
N ASP A 208 11.78 1.53 -15.49
CA ASP A 208 11.77 0.07 -15.65
C ASP A 208 12.08 -0.26 -17.12
N ALA A 209 13.36 -0.33 -17.43
CA ALA A 209 13.88 -0.73 -18.73
C ALA A 209 15.35 -1.19 -18.61
N ASN A 210 15.88 -1.85 -19.63
CA ASN A 210 17.28 -2.28 -19.71
C ASN A 210 17.73 -3.07 -18.46
N ASN A 211 16.87 -3.94 -17.95
CA ASN A 211 17.10 -4.74 -16.74
C ASN A 211 17.21 -3.92 -15.43
N ILE A 212 17.03 -2.61 -15.48
CA ILE A 212 17.08 -1.74 -14.30
C ILE A 212 15.66 -1.40 -13.87
N ILE A 213 15.41 -1.55 -12.57
CA ILE A 213 14.25 -0.98 -11.89
C ILE A 213 14.76 0.12 -10.99
N ALA A 214 14.27 1.33 -11.15
CA ALA A 214 14.59 2.42 -10.26
C ALA A 214 13.34 3.25 -9.98
N GLY A 215 13.21 3.75 -8.77
CA GLY A 215 12.08 4.59 -8.40
C GLY A 215 12.43 5.51 -7.25
N ILE A 216 11.86 6.71 -7.29
CA ILE A 216 11.94 7.66 -6.20
C ILE A 216 10.64 8.44 -6.11
N ALA A 217 10.15 8.65 -4.90
CA ALA A 217 9.03 9.56 -4.65
C ALA A 217 9.28 10.39 -3.40
N PHE A 218 9.01 11.68 -3.50
CA PHE A 218 9.00 12.62 -2.39
C PHE A 218 7.57 13.04 -2.10
N GLY A 219 7.23 13.22 -0.83
CA GLY A 219 5.91 13.66 -0.45
C GLY A 219 5.86 14.41 0.86
N ARG A 220 4.91 15.32 0.93
CA ARG A 220 4.48 15.98 2.16
C ARG A 220 2.98 15.75 2.31
N THR A 221 2.56 15.19 3.43
CA THR A 221 1.15 15.00 3.75
C THR A 221 0.84 15.65 5.09
N ASN A 222 -0.17 16.48 5.12
CA ASN A 222 -0.70 17.09 6.33
C ASN A 222 -1.96 16.35 6.74
N TYR A 223 -2.04 15.98 8.01
CA TYR A 223 -3.18 15.33 8.62
C TYR A 223 -3.83 16.26 9.64
N LYS A 224 -5.13 16.09 9.83
CA LYS A 224 -5.92 16.73 10.89
C LYS A 224 -6.74 15.66 11.60
N THR A 225 -7.01 15.84 12.87
CA THR A 225 -8.10 15.12 13.54
C THR A 225 -9.44 15.64 13.05
N ALA A 226 -10.48 14.82 13.15
CA ALA A 226 -11.85 15.27 12.94
C ALA A 226 -12.14 16.41 13.94
N GLY A 227 -12.69 17.51 13.43
CA GLY A 227 -12.94 18.72 14.26
C GLY A 227 -14.04 18.53 15.29
N GLU A 228 -14.26 19.57 16.06
CA GLU A 228 -15.21 19.68 17.17
C GLU A 228 -16.66 19.31 16.81
N ASP A 229 -17.02 19.26 15.52
CA ASP A 229 -18.35 18.88 15.03
C ASP A 229 -18.73 17.40 15.34
N PHE A 230 -17.80 16.62 15.91
CA PHE A 230 -18.00 15.22 16.33
C PHE A 230 -18.03 15.03 17.85
N ALA A 231 -18.12 16.08 18.61
CA ALA A 231 -18.15 16.08 20.07
C ALA A 231 -19.34 15.38 20.77
N PRO A 232 -20.47 14.99 20.14
CA PRO A 232 -21.59 14.41 20.90
C PRO A 232 -21.29 13.04 21.54
N TYR A 233 -20.17 12.41 21.23
CA TYR A 233 -19.83 11.07 21.72
C TYR A 233 -18.65 11.02 22.69
N GLY A 234 -18.27 12.13 23.30
CA GLY A 234 -17.33 12.14 24.44
C GLY A 234 -15.88 11.78 24.10
N SER A 235 -15.48 11.74 22.84
CA SER A 235 -14.08 11.62 22.49
C SER A 235 -13.41 12.99 22.60
N LEU A 236 -12.44 13.11 23.49
CA LEU A 236 -11.53 14.25 23.55
C LEU A 236 -10.83 14.37 22.19
N ASP A 237 -11.32 15.28 21.32
CA ASP A 237 -10.56 15.70 20.15
C ASP A 237 -9.37 16.53 20.62
N LEU A 238 -8.23 15.88 20.72
CA LEU A 238 -6.99 16.51 21.18
C LEU A 238 -6.42 17.52 20.17
N GLY A 239 -7.16 17.89 19.11
CA GLY A 239 -6.72 18.87 18.12
C GLY A 239 -5.38 18.51 17.46
N ARG A 240 -5.08 17.22 17.30
CA ARG A 240 -3.82 16.71 16.76
C ARG A 240 -3.69 17.10 15.29
N LYS A 241 -2.63 17.79 14.96
CA LYS A 241 -2.18 17.99 13.58
C LYS A 241 -0.87 17.26 13.39
N GLU A 242 -0.75 16.59 12.27
CA GLU A 242 0.46 15.87 11.94
C GLU A 242 0.91 16.25 10.53
N GLN A 243 2.20 16.38 10.35
CA GLN A 243 2.82 16.58 9.05
C GLN A 243 3.88 15.52 8.83
N VAL A 244 3.71 14.73 7.79
CA VAL A 244 4.69 13.74 7.33
C VAL A 244 5.39 14.28 6.09
N VAL A 245 6.71 14.37 6.13
CA VAL A 245 7.57 14.66 4.97
C VAL A 245 8.46 13.45 4.78
N GLY A 246 8.41 12.84 3.60
CA GLY A 246 9.12 11.60 3.37
C GLY A 246 9.62 11.41 1.95
N VAL A 247 10.47 10.40 1.82
CA VAL A 247 11.01 9.89 0.57
C VAL A 247 10.94 8.38 0.58
N LEU A 248 10.61 7.80 -0.57
CA LEU A 248 10.71 6.37 -0.89
C LEU A 248 11.65 6.22 -2.07
N SER A 249 12.45 5.17 -2.07
CA SER A 249 13.27 4.80 -3.22
C SER A 249 13.38 3.29 -3.36
N THR A 250 13.56 2.86 -4.59
CA THR A 250 13.84 1.47 -4.98
C THR A 250 14.92 1.45 -6.04
N LEU A 251 15.78 0.45 -5.98
CA LEU A 251 16.75 0.12 -7.01
C LEU A 251 16.79 -1.40 -7.15
N GLY A 252 16.64 -1.89 -8.37
CA GLY A 252 16.70 -3.31 -8.68
C GLY A 252 17.41 -3.56 -9.99
N TYR A 253 17.96 -4.77 -10.12
CA TYR A 253 18.56 -5.24 -11.36
C TYR A 253 18.11 -6.67 -11.66
N ARG A 254 17.68 -6.88 -12.91
CA ARG A 254 17.27 -8.18 -13.43
C ARG A 254 18.45 -8.84 -14.16
N PHE A 255 18.94 -9.93 -13.62
CA PHE A 255 19.85 -10.84 -14.31
C PHE A 255 19.02 -11.78 -15.18
N SER A 256 18.65 -11.32 -16.36
CA SER A 256 17.67 -12.02 -17.23
C SER A 256 18.12 -13.42 -17.64
N ASP A 257 19.41 -13.65 -17.80
CA ASP A 257 19.96 -14.97 -18.14
C ASP A 257 19.87 -15.96 -16.98
N LEU A 258 19.75 -15.46 -15.74
CA LEU A 258 19.65 -16.24 -14.51
C LEU A 258 18.21 -16.34 -13.99
N GLY A 259 17.27 -15.58 -14.55
CA GLY A 259 15.92 -15.46 -13.99
C GLY A 259 15.89 -14.81 -12.59
N LEU A 260 16.89 -13.99 -12.25
CA LEU A 260 17.06 -13.40 -10.91
C LEU A 260 16.87 -11.89 -10.93
N LEU A 261 16.00 -11.40 -10.06
CA LEU A 261 15.90 -10.00 -9.67
C LEU A 261 16.52 -9.83 -8.28
N VAL A 262 17.40 -8.86 -8.11
CA VAL A 262 17.83 -8.37 -6.80
C VAL A 262 17.40 -6.93 -6.65
N SER A 263 17.04 -6.53 -5.43
CA SER A 263 16.51 -5.19 -5.18
C SER A 263 16.89 -4.65 -3.80
N LEU A 264 16.84 -3.34 -3.70
CA LEU A 264 16.99 -2.60 -2.45
C LEU A 264 15.89 -1.53 -2.40
N ASP A 265 14.97 -1.69 -1.47
CA ASP A 265 13.95 -0.69 -1.16
C ASP A 265 14.36 0.10 0.07
N SER A 266 14.07 1.39 0.10
CA SER A 266 14.35 2.24 1.24
C SER A 266 13.38 3.39 1.39
N GLY A 267 13.29 3.93 2.60
CA GLY A 267 12.47 5.08 2.89
C GLY A 267 12.94 5.86 4.10
N TYR A 268 12.67 7.14 4.07
CA TYR A 268 12.85 8.04 5.20
C TYR A 268 11.64 8.94 5.35
N ALA A 269 11.19 9.16 6.58
CA ALA A 269 10.15 10.13 6.89
C ALA A 269 10.46 10.88 8.18
N LYS A 270 10.13 12.16 8.18
CA LYS A 270 10.04 12.99 9.38
C LYS A 270 8.58 13.36 9.59
N THR A 271 8.07 13.02 10.77
CA THR A 271 6.71 13.36 11.21
C THR A 271 6.80 14.41 12.31
N LYS A 272 6.10 15.52 12.14
CA LYS A 272 5.91 16.53 13.17
C LYS A 272 4.52 16.39 13.74
N HIS A 273 4.45 16.14 15.04
CA HIS A 273 3.19 16.08 15.79
C HIS A 273 2.96 17.41 16.51
N HIS A 274 1.88 18.11 16.15
CA HIS A 274 1.45 19.33 16.79
C HIS A 274 0.18 19.05 17.58
N MET A 275 0.20 19.37 18.86
CA MET A 275 -0.97 19.32 19.71
C MET A 275 -1.53 20.74 19.90
N LYS A 276 -2.81 20.92 19.65
CA LYS A 276 -3.51 22.13 20.06
C LYS A 276 -4.33 21.76 21.29
N PRO A 277 -3.97 22.20 22.50
CA PRO A 277 -4.76 21.87 23.68
C PRO A 277 -6.17 22.42 23.48
N ALA A 278 -7.18 21.58 23.62
CA ALA A 278 -8.53 22.03 23.82
C ALA A 278 -8.57 22.80 25.14
N ALA A 279 -9.28 23.89 25.20
CA ALA A 279 -9.31 24.80 26.36
C ALA A 279 -9.66 24.10 27.69
N ALA A 280 -10.37 22.97 27.65
CA ALA A 280 -10.79 22.21 28.83
C ALA A 280 -9.80 21.07 29.23
N ALA A 281 -8.79 20.75 28.43
CA ALA A 281 -7.86 19.62 28.63
C ALA A 281 -6.39 20.05 28.68
N ALA A 282 -6.10 21.30 28.95
CA ALA A 282 -4.75 21.85 28.94
C ALA A 282 -3.75 21.13 29.88
N ALA A 283 -4.25 20.46 30.91
CA ALA A 283 -3.42 19.72 31.87
C ALA A 283 -2.98 18.31 31.38
N ALA A 284 -3.59 17.77 30.32
CA ALA A 284 -3.31 16.43 29.77
C ALA A 284 -2.69 16.45 28.36
N ALA A 285 -2.39 17.63 27.84
CA ALA A 285 -1.80 17.73 26.49
C ALA A 285 -0.38 17.19 26.48
N GLU A 286 -0.13 16.13 25.75
CA GLU A 286 1.24 15.70 25.46
C GLU A 286 1.97 16.79 24.66
N PRO A 287 3.24 17.07 24.98
CA PRO A 287 3.99 18.10 24.25
C PRO A 287 4.18 17.70 22.78
N ALA A 288 4.27 18.71 21.91
CA ALA A 288 4.63 18.49 20.51
C ALA A 288 5.95 17.73 20.41
N TYR A 289 6.03 16.74 19.53
CA TYR A 289 7.24 15.95 19.32
C TYR A 289 7.49 15.67 17.84
N ASP A 290 8.75 15.43 17.52
CA ASP A 290 9.19 15.02 16.19
C ASP A 290 9.52 13.52 16.20
N GLU A 291 9.03 12.80 15.19
CA GLU A 291 9.40 11.42 14.91
C GLU A 291 10.23 11.37 13.63
N LYS A 292 11.29 10.57 13.63
CA LYS A 292 12.06 10.22 12.44
C LYS A 292 11.99 8.71 12.25
N ARG A 293 11.70 8.29 11.03
CA ARG A 293 11.59 6.88 10.64
C ARG A 293 12.39 6.63 9.38
N TYR A 294 13.09 5.51 9.32
CA TYR A 294 13.72 5.04 8.09
C TYR A 294 13.70 3.52 8.02
N PHE A 295 13.71 3.00 6.82
CA PHE A 295 13.93 1.57 6.57
C PHE A 295 14.87 1.34 5.41
N VAL A 296 15.44 0.14 5.39
CA VAL A 296 16.14 -0.47 4.26
C VAL A 296 15.64 -1.91 4.14
N SER A 297 15.47 -2.37 2.90
CA SER A 297 14.95 -3.71 2.62
C SER A 297 15.59 -4.26 1.35
N PRO A 298 16.68 -5.07 1.45
CA PRO A 298 17.14 -5.90 0.36
C PRO A 298 16.13 -7.00 0.08
N GLY A 299 15.95 -7.33 -1.19
CA GLY A 299 15.03 -8.36 -1.65
C GLY A 299 15.53 -9.06 -2.90
N PHE A 300 14.93 -10.21 -3.19
CA PHE A 300 15.17 -10.96 -4.41
C PHE A 300 13.91 -11.67 -4.89
N GLN A 301 13.90 -11.97 -6.18
CA GLN A 301 12.96 -12.90 -6.80
C GLN A 301 13.74 -13.76 -7.79
N TYR A 302 13.55 -15.07 -7.72
CA TYR A 302 14.25 -16.03 -8.55
C TYR A 302 13.25 -16.98 -9.21
N GLU A 303 13.31 -17.10 -10.54
CA GLU A 303 12.54 -18.07 -11.31
C GLU A 303 13.23 -19.44 -11.20
N LEU A 304 12.74 -20.27 -10.27
CA LEU A 304 13.30 -21.58 -9.98
C LEU A 304 13.10 -22.56 -11.14
N MET A 305 11.92 -22.49 -11.73
CA MET A 305 11.51 -23.23 -12.93
C MET A 305 10.36 -22.47 -13.61
N GLU A 306 9.95 -22.91 -14.79
CA GLU A 306 8.82 -22.32 -15.51
C GLU A 306 7.60 -22.17 -14.58
N ASP A 307 7.02 -20.97 -14.57
CA ASP A 307 5.86 -20.61 -13.74
C ASP A 307 6.04 -20.70 -12.21
N THR A 308 7.27 -20.94 -11.72
CA THR A 308 7.56 -21.03 -10.28
C THR A 308 8.61 -20.03 -9.86
N ASN A 309 8.26 -19.13 -8.93
CA ASN A 309 9.19 -18.18 -8.36
C ASN A 309 9.41 -18.42 -6.88
N VAL A 310 10.64 -18.20 -6.45
CA VAL A 310 11.03 -18.07 -5.04
C VAL A 310 11.38 -16.62 -4.80
N TYR A 311 10.88 -16.04 -3.75
CA TYR A 311 11.11 -14.63 -3.44
C TYR A 311 11.28 -14.41 -1.95
N GLY A 312 11.95 -13.33 -1.61
CA GLY A 312 12.10 -12.95 -0.21
C GLY A 312 12.67 -11.56 -0.07
N ASN A 313 12.45 -11.01 1.11
CA ASN A 313 13.04 -9.72 1.49
C ASN A 313 13.28 -9.68 3.00
N PHE A 314 14.23 -8.85 3.39
CA PHE A 314 14.52 -8.50 4.77
C PHE A 314 14.26 -7.01 4.94
N LYS A 315 13.66 -6.62 6.06
CA LYS A 315 13.50 -5.21 6.43
C LYS A 315 14.16 -4.91 7.75
N TYR A 316 14.91 -3.83 7.78
CA TYR A 316 15.29 -3.14 9.00
C TYR A 316 14.64 -1.77 9.02
N GLU A 317 13.83 -1.49 10.02
CA GLU A 317 13.20 -0.18 10.25
C GLU A 317 13.59 0.36 11.62
N ARG A 318 13.88 1.66 11.69
CA ARG A 318 14.08 2.37 12.93
C ARG A 318 13.20 3.62 12.99
N THR A 319 12.48 3.74 14.09
CA THR A 319 11.73 4.93 14.47
C THR A 319 12.37 5.56 15.70
N SER A 320 12.53 6.88 15.69
CA SER A 320 13.11 7.64 16.80
C SER A 320 12.27 8.85 17.09
N VAL A 321 11.87 9.02 18.35
CA VAL A 321 11.16 10.18 18.86
C VAL A 321 12.14 11.06 19.62
N ASN A 322 12.04 12.40 19.47
CA ASN A 322 12.99 13.33 20.09
C ASN A 322 12.99 13.31 21.64
N GLN A 323 12.01 12.66 22.25
CA GLN A 323 11.93 12.43 23.71
C GLN A 323 12.75 11.21 24.21
N GLY A 324 13.56 10.58 23.34
CA GLY A 324 14.47 9.48 23.71
C GLY A 324 13.97 8.09 23.36
N LYS A 325 12.70 7.92 23.01
CA LYS A 325 12.11 6.64 22.64
C LYS A 325 12.58 6.21 21.24
N LYS A 326 13.04 4.96 21.13
CA LYS A 326 13.52 4.37 19.87
C LYS A 326 12.90 3.00 19.68
N THR A 327 12.33 2.78 18.49
CA THR A 327 11.80 1.47 18.10
C THR A 327 12.60 0.94 16.92
N HIS A 328 13.01 -0.32 17.03
CA HIS A 328 13.69 -1.07 15.98
C HIS A 328 12.77 -2.22 15.57
N GLU A 329 12.58 -2.39 14.29
CA GLU A 329 11.85 -3.52 13.72
C GLU A 329 12.76 -4.23 12.70
N GLN A 330 12.84 -5.54 12.83
CA GLN A 330 13.48 -6.43 11.88
C GLN A 330 12.42 -7.40 11.39
N ALA A 331 12.28 -7.54 10.10
CA ALA A 331 11.33 -8.47 9.52
C ALA A 331 11.97 -9.21 8.35
N VAL A 332 11.55 -10.44 8.15
CA VAL A 332 11.91 -11.27 7.01
C VAL A 332 10.64 -11.87 6.42
N LEU A 333 10.58 -11.89 5.10
CA LEU A 333 9.55 -12.56 4.32
C LEU A 333 10.21 -13.53 3.37
N PHE A 334 9.62 -14.69 3.20
CA PHE A 334 10.03 -15.67 2.21
C PHE A 334 8.79 -16.37 1.65
N GLY A 335 8.78 -16.57 0.34
CA GLY A 335 7.67 -17.22 -0.34
C GLY A 335 8.07 -17.96 -1.59
N VAL A 336 7.18 -18.85 -1.99
CA VAL A 336 7.21 -19.57 -3.27
C VAL A 336 5.84 -19.43 -3.90
N ASP A 337 5.80 -19.07 -5.15
CA ASP A 337 4.56 -19.08 -5.93
C ASP A 337 4.68 -19.98 -7.17
N HIS A 338 3.55 -20.53 -7.58
CA HIS A 338 3.43 -21.33 -8.79
C HIS A 338 2.14 -20.99 -9.54
N LYS A 339 2.27 -20.69 -10.83
CA LYS A 339 1.12 -20.50 -11.73
C LYS A 339 0.65 -21.84 -12.26
N LEU A 340 -0.44 -22.33 -11.73
CA LEU A 340 -1.14 -23.52 -12.26
C LEU A 340 -1.73 -23.25 -13.65
N HIS A 341 -2.07 -22.00 -13.92
CA HIS A 341 -2.60 -21.48 -15.18
C HIS A 341 -2.37 -19.98 -15.23
N LYS A 342 -2.41 -19.38 -16.42
CA LYS A 342 -2.31 -17.89 -16.56
C LYS A 342 -3.29 -17.09 -15.66
N GLN A 343 -4.41 -17.72 -15.26
CA GLN A 343 -5.43 -17.12 -14.40
C GLN A 343 -5.45 -17.72 -12.98
N VAL A 344 -4.58 -18.70 -12.67
CA VAL A 344 -4.60 -19.38 -11.36
C VAL A 344 -3.19 -19.42 -10.79
N LEU A 345 -3.03 -18.77 -9.63
CA LEU A 345 -1.79 -18.72 -8.87
C LEU A 345 -1.99 -19.36 -7.50
N THR A 346 -1.11 -20.28 -7.13
CA THR A 346 -0.98 -20.75 -5.74
C THR A 346 0.34 -20.28 -5.17
N TYR A 347 0.40 -20.09 -3.83
CA TYR A 347 1.62 -19.68 -3.15
C TYR A 347 1.66 -20.15 -1.70
N ILE A 348 2.87 -20.29 -1.19
CA ILE A 348 3.17 -20.43 0.24
C ILE A 348 4.03 -19.22 0.60
N GLU A 349 3.67 -18.51 1.64
CA GLU A 349 4.43 -17.36 2.12
C GLU A 349 4.49 -17.38 3.64
N GLY A 350 5.65 -17.01 4.18
CA GLY A 350 5.82 -16.83 5.61
C GLY A 350 6.56 -15.54 5.92
N ALA A 351 6.25 -14.96 7.07
CA ALA A 351 6.93 -13.79 7.56
C ALA A 351 7.24 -13.92 9.06
N TYR A 352 8.33 -13.31 9.47
CA TYR A 352 8.71 -13.13 10.86
C TYR A 352 9.11 -11.69 11.09
N ALA A 353 8.55 -11.07 12.10
CA ALA A 353 8.91 -9.72 12.53
C ALA A 353 9.26 -9.69 14.02
N ARG A 354 10.25 -8.89 14.37
CA ARG A 354 10.62 -8.58 15.74
C ARG A 354 10.72 -7.08 15.93
N THR A 355 9.96 -6.58 16.89
CA THR A 355 9.97 -5.17 17.29
C THR A 355 10.55 -5.05 18.68
N ARG A 356 11.46 -4.09 18.89
CA ARG A 356 12.00 -3.72 20.19
C ARG A 356 11.90 -2.21 20.37
N THR A 357 11.26 -1.80 21.44
CA THR A 357 11.17 -0.39 21.83
C THR A 357 12.02 -0.16 23.06
N ASN A 358 12.88 0.86 22.99
CA ASN A 358 13.74 1.29 24.10
C ASN A 358 13.36 2.73 24.48
N ASP A 359 13.28 3.01 25.75
CA ASP A 359 13.16 4.35 26.30
C ASP A 359 14.35 4.65 27.21
N LYS A 360 15.04 5.77 26.96
CA LYS A 360 16.23 6.22 27.73
C LYS A 360 17.27 5.12 27.93
N GLY A 361 17.45 4.24 26.95
CA GLY A 361 18.43 3.15 26.96
C GLY A 361 17.98 1.85 27.61
N LYS A 362 16.77 1.79 28.19
CA LYS A 362 16.19 0.55 28.72
C LYS A 362 15.17 -0.02 27.73
N THR A 363 15.13 -1.35 27.58
CA THR A 363 14.08 -2.00 26.78
C THR A 363 12.76 -1.93 27.55
N GLU A 364 11.79 -1.26 26.93
CA GLU A 364 10.45 -1.07 27.49
C GLU A 364 9.49 -2.14 26.98
N LYS A 365 9.61 -2.50 25.69
CA LYS A 365 8.67 -3.37 25.01
C LYS A 365 9.34 -4.22 23.94
N THR A 366 8.93 -5.49 23.84
CA THR A 366 9.35 -6.40 22.78
C THR A 366 8.12 -7.06 22.17
N GLY A 367 8.04 -7.06 20.84
CA GLY A 367 7.01 -7.78 20.09
C GLY A 367 7.65 -8.77 19.12
N LYS A 368 7.00 -9.90 18.90
CA LYS A 368 7.36 -10.89 17.87
C LYS A 368 6.09 -11.29 17.14
N GLU A 369 6.20 -11.43 15.84
CA GLU A 369 5.10 -11.86 14.96
C GLU A 369 5.62 -12.92 14.01
N LYS A 370 4.87 -14.00 13.84
CA LYS A 370 5.15 -15.09 12.91
C LYS A 370 3.88 -15.42 12.17
N SER A 371 3.97 -15.55 10.86
CA SER A 371 2.83 -15.94 10.05
C SER A 371 3.30 -16.85 8.93
N VAL A 372 2.48 -17.82 8.61
CA VAL A 372 2.65 -18.67 7.43
C VAL A 372 1.29 -18.96 6.84
N GLY A 373 1.19 -18.91 5.53
CA GLY A 373 -0.07 -19.17 4.84
C GLY A 373 0.11 -19.81 3.48
N VAL A 374 -0.92 -20.53 3.06
CA VAL A 374 -1.07 -21.11 1.73
C VAL A 374 -2.24 -20.43 1.06
N GLY A 375 -2.01 -19.80 -0.07
CA GLY A 375 -3.01 -19.03 -0.79
C GLY A 375 -3.30 -19.52 -2.19
N LEU A 376 -4.53 -19.27 -2.63
CA LEU A 376 -4.98 -19.53 -4.00
C LEU A 376 -5.62 -18.23 -4.53
N ARG A 377 -5.20 -17.82 -5.72
CA ARG A 377 -5.76 -16.67 -6.46
C ARG A 377 -6.28 -17.11 -7.81
N VAL A 378 -7.48 -16.72 -8.11
CA VAL A 378 -8.11 -16.91 -9.43
C VAL A 378 -8.39 -15.53 -10.01
N TYR A 379 -7.83 -15.24 -11.18
CA TYR A 379 -7.99 -13.99 -11.92
C TYR A 379 -9.02 -14.13 -13.04
N PHE A 380 -9.77 -13.09 -13.35
CA PHE A 380 -10.78 -13.05 -14.42
C PHE A 380 -10.92 -11.67 -15.02
#